data_04107679c1d086377306bbc11415df01
#
_entry.id   04107679c1d086377306bbc11415df01
#
_cell.length_a   1.000
_cell.length_b   1.000
_cell.length_c   1.000
_cell.angle_alpha   90.00
_cell.angle_beta   90.00
_cell.angle_gamma   90.00
#
_symmetry.space_group_name_H-M   'P 1'
#
loop_
_entity.id
_entity.type
_entity.pdbx_description
1 polymer ?
#
loop_
_entity_poly.entity_id
_entity_poly.type
_entity_poly.pdbx_seq_one_letter_code
_entity_poly.pdbx_strand_id
1 'polypeptide(L)' 'LKKAEVGYVIEFKEGLRGVVEKVNENSVIVDLTYMDNYRDLELDQRTVVNHKNYKIIKENAI' A
#
# COMPACT_ATOMS: atom_id res chain seq x y z
N LEU A 1 -17.38 1.93 0.13
CA LEU A 1 -15.98 1.76 -0.26
C LEU A 1 -15.44 0.44 0.26
N LYS A 2 -14.80 -0.31 -0.62
CA LYS A 2 -14.15 -1.55 -0.26
C LYS A 2 -12.81 -1.24 0.39
N LYS A 3 -12.60 -1.76 1.59
CA LYS A 3 -11.33 -1.61 2.28
C LYS A 3 -10.36 -2.70 1.84
N ALA A 4 -9.09 -2.35 1.69
CA ALA A 4 -8.06 -3.32 1.39
C ALA A 4 -7.84 -4.24 2.60
N GLU A 5 -7.43 -5.47 2.30
CA GLU A 5 -7.10 -6.45 3.32
C GLU A 5 -5.61 -6.78 3.25
N VAL A 6 -5.11 -7.47 4.26
CA VAL A 6 -3.70 -7.90 4.28
C VAL A 6 -3.42 -8.72 3.02
N GLY A 7 -2.32 -8.41 2.35
CA GLY A 7 -1.91 -9.08 1.12
C GLY A 7 -2.37 -8.40 -0.16
N TYR A 8 -3.24 -7.40 -0.06
CA TYR A 8 -3.69 -6.65 -1.23
C TYR A 8 -2.59 -5.72 -1.71
N VAL A 9 -2.54 -5.48 -3.01
CA VAL A 9 -1.67 -4.44 -3.60
C VAL A 9 -2.52 -3.21 -3.82
N ILE A 10 -2.05 -2.09 -3.31
CA ILE A 10 -2.74 -0.81 -3.46
C ILE A 10 -1.82 0.20 -4.12
N GLU A 11 -2.41 1.19 -4.76
CA GLU A 11 -1.72 2.33 -5.32
C GLU A 11 -2.19 3.58 -4.59
N PHE A 12 -1.23 4.42 -4.19
CA PHE A 12 -1.55 5.66 -3.49
C PHE A 12 -0.62 6.75 -3.99
N LYS A 13 -1.01 8.00 -3.76
CA LYS A 13 -0.33 9.15 -4.34
C LYS A 13 -0.19 8.94 -5.85
N GLU A 14 0.84 9.44 -6.46
CA GLU A 14 0.99 9.37 -7.90
C GLU A 14 1.85 8.18 -8.29
N GLY A 15 1.25 6.99 -8.29
CA GLY A 15 1.90 5.80 -8.78
C GLY A 15 2.71 5.01 -7.76
N LEU A 16 2.62 5.36 -6.48
CA LEU A 16 3.27 4.56 -5.45
C LEU A 16 2.43 3.33 -5.15
N ARG A 17 3.07 2.17 -5.09
CA ARG A 17 2.39 0.90 -4.87
C ARG A 17 3.02 0.13 -3.74
N GLY A 18 2.20 -0.63 -3.04
CA GLY A 18 2.71 -1.46 -1.98
C GLY A 18 1.72 -2.54 -1.59
N VAL A 19 2.17 -3.44 -0.73
CA VAL A 19 1.37 -4.55 -0.23
C VAL A 19 0.91 -4.22 1.18
N VAL A 20 -0.38 -4.40 1.45
CA VAL A 20 -0.95 -4.13 2.76
C VAL A 20 -0.44 -5.16 3.76
N GLU A 21 0.17 -4.71 4.84
CA GLU A 21 0.66 -5.57 5.93
C GLU A 21 -0.31 -5.62 7.09
N LYS A 22 -1.02 -4.54 7.35
CA LYS A 22 -1.94 -4.45 8.47
C LYS A 22 -3.08 -3.50 8.13
N VAL A 23 -4.26 -3.83 8.60
CA VAL A 23 -5.46 -3.00 8.38
C VAL A 23 -5.89 -2.43 9.71
N ASN A 24 -6.01 -1.11 9.78
CA ASN A 24 -6.53 -0.39 10.92
C ASN A 24 -7.91 0.16 10.56
N GLU A 25 -8.57 0.77 11.52
CA GLU A 25 -9.92 1.30 11.31
C GLU A 25 -9.95 2.36 10.19
N ASN A 26 -8.99 3.29 10.21
CA ASN A 26 -8.97 4.43 9.29
C ASN A 26 -7.86 4.38 8.27
N SER A 27 -6.98 3.40 8.35
CA SER A 27 -5.79 3.36 7.49
C SER A 27 -5.26 1.94 7.33
N VAL A 28 -4.28 1.80 6.45
CA VAL A 28 -3.54 0.55 6.29
C VAL A 28 -2.05 0.85 6.42
N ILE A 29 -1.30 -0.14 6.87
CA ILE A 29 0.16 -0.09 6.85
C ILE A 29 0.61 -0.85 5.61
N VAL A 30 1.40 -0.21 4.77
CA VAL A 30 1.78 -0.70 3.45
C VAL A 30 3.28 -0.93 3.39
N ASP A 31 3.67 -2.09 2.87
CA ASP A 31 5.07 -2.43 2.63
C ASP A 31 5.46 -1.96 1.23
N LEU A 32 6.36 -0.99 1.17
CA LEU A 32 6.80 -0.39 -0.09
C LEU A 32 7.93 -1.16 -0.76
N THR A 33 8.48 -2.17 -0.12
CA THR A 33 9.52 -2.99 -0.75
C THR A 33 8.99 -3.77 -1.95
N TYR A 34 7.66 -3.81 -2.11
CA TYR A 34 7.03 -4.38 -3.29
C TYR A 34 7.52 -3.69 -4.57
N MET A 35 7.83 -2.39 -4.50
CA MET A 35 8.38 -1.66 -5.65
C MET A 35 9.89 -1.85 -5.69
N ASP A 36 10.42 -2.23 -6.85
CA ASP A 36 11.86 -2.44 -7.03
C ASP A 36 12.65 -1.15 -6.82
N ASN A 37 12.04 -0.02 -7.08
CA ASN A 37 12.71 1.27 -7.02
C ASN A 37 12.41 2.08 -5.76
N TYR A 38 11.91 1.44 -4.70
CA TYR A 38 11.53 2.20 -3.50
C TYR A 38 12.72 2.95 -2.90
N ARG A 39 13.92 2.40 -3.01
CA ARG A 39 15.13 3.06 -2.52
C ARG A 39 15.49 4.30 -3.33
N ASP A 40 15.27 4.24 -4.62
CA ASP A 40 15.57 5.38 -5.51
C ASP A 40 14.62 6.55 -5.24
N LEU A 41 13.45 6.26 -4.69
CA LEU A 41 12.47 7.28 -4.34
C LEU A 41 12.64 7.82 -2.92
N GLU A 42 13.67 7.33 -2.22
CA GLU A 42 13.97 7.71 -0.83
C GLU A 42 12.80 7.46 0.11
N LEU A 43 12.09 6.38 -0.13
CA LEU A 43 10.92 6.01 0.67
C LEU A 43 11.31 5.06 1.81
N ASP A 44 10.57 5.14 2.90
CA ASP A 44 10.70 4.16 3.98
C ASP A 44 10.16 2.82 3.50
N GLN A 45 10.54 1.74 4.20
CA GLN A 45 10.04 0.41 3.85
C GLN A 45 8.53 0.28 4.08
N ARG A 46 7.99 1.04 5.01
CA ARG A 46 6.57 1.00 5.36
C ARG A 46 6.03 2.39 5.47
N THR A 47 4.76 2.53 5.14
CA THR A 47 4.05 3.80 5.29
C THR A 47 2.61 3.54 5.68
N VAL A 48 1.97 4.57 6.24
CA VAL A 48 0.56 4.50 6.61
C VAL A 48 -0.25 5.27 5.57
N VAL A 49 -1.31 4.64 5.05
CA VAL A 49 -2.16 5.25 4.03
C VAL A 49 -3.61 5.18 4.50
N ASN A 50 -4.28 6.33 4.50
CA ASN A 50 -5.69 6.40 4.86
C ASN A 50 -6.54 5.63 3.85
N HIS A 51 -7.60 4.97 4.30
CA HIS A 51 -8.49 4.19 3.43
C HIS A 51 -9.07 5.00 2.26
N LYS A 52 -9.15 6.30 2.40
CA LYS A 52 -9.68 7.17 1.35
C LYS A 52 -8.62 7.60 0.32
N ASN A 53 -7.37 7.27 0.57
CA ASN A 53 -6.26 7.80 -0.22
C ASN A 53 -5.55 6.74 -1.06
N TYR A 54 -6.15 5.59 -1.23
CA TYR A 54 -5.57 4.56 -2.08
C TYR A 54 -6.61 3.91 -2.97
N LYS A 55 -6.13 3.16 -3.93
CA LYS A 55 -6.92 2.41 -4.88
C LYS A 55 -6.42 0.97 -4.86
N ILE A 56 -7.32 0.01 -4.78
CA ILE A 56 -6.96 -1.41 -4.82
C ILE A 56 -6.63 -1.77 -6.26
N ILE A 57 -5.42 -2.28 -6.48
CA ILE A 57 -4.98 -2.71 -7.81
C ILE A 57 -5.15 -4.22 -7.95
N LYS A 58 -4.82 -4.95 -6.88
CA LYS A 58 -4.81 -6.40 -6.92
C LYS A 58 -5.21 -6.91 -5.56
N GLU A 59 -6.12 -7.88 -5.52
CA GLU A 59 -6.64 -8.40 -4.25
C GLU A 59 -5.76 -9.47 -3.63
N ASN A 60 -4.65 -9.80 -4.26
CA ASN A 60 -3.69 -10.75 -3.71
C ASN A 60 -2.34 -10.46 -4.35
N ALA A 61 -1.29 -10.34 -3.54
CA ALA A 61 0.04 -10.02 -4.02
C ALA A 61 0.70 -11.19 -4.76
N ILE A 62 0.16 -12.39 -4.60
CA ILE A 62 0.73 -13.60 -5.21
C ILE A 62 -0.03 -13.96 -6.47
#